data_ede077dc5ac11d5f142fe99300ed0b0a
#
_entry.id   ede077dc5ac11d5f142fe99300ed0b0a
#
_cell.length_a   1.000
_cell.length_b   1.000
_cell.length_c   1.000
_cell.angle_alpha   90.00
_cell.angle_beta   90.00
_cell.angle_gamma   90.00
#
_symmetry.space_group_name_H-M   'P 1'
#
loop_
_entity.id
_entity.type
_entity.pdbx_description
1 polymer ?
#
loop_
_entity_poly.entity_id
_entity_poly.type
_entity_poly.pdbx_seq_one_letter_code
_entity_poly.pdbx_strand_id
1 'polypeptide(L)'
;MEWTPAMEHNSLSACCTLSNGAAIPCVGYGTWQMPDGSGTADAVLAAIRAGYRHIDTAAAYGNERSVGNAIRASGLPREELFITSKLANPDHGYEATRAAFLRTLDSLGTDYLDLYLIHWPNPIAFRDQWKQANAGTWRAMEEFYREGRIRAIGVSNFCQRHLEALLESAQIAPMVNQLSLSPGLTQDELCRYSREMGMLLEAYSPLGTGRVLNVPEMAAYAEKYGRSAAQICLRWSLQMGFLPLPKSADPTRMAQNIQIFDFSLSDEDVAAIAALDCGGVPRDPDTTTF
;
A
#
# COMPACT_ATOMS: atom_id res chain seq x y z
N MET A 1 -18.51 -5.66 -18.02
CA MET A 1 -17.34 -5.13 -17.30
C MET A 1 -16.13 -5.80 -17.92
N GLU A 2 -15.41 -5.13 -18.83
CA GLU A 2 -14.17 -5.70 -19.37
C GLU A 2 -13.12 -5.66 -18.27
N TRP A 3 -12.92 -6.82 -17.66
CA TRP A 3 -11.89 -7.05 -16.66
C TRP A 3 -10.55 -7.07 -17.39
N THR A 4 -9.66 -6.14 -17.07
CA THR A 4 -8.29 -6.20 -17.58
C THR A 4 -7.69 -7.51 -17.09
N PRO A 5 -7.12 -8.37 -17.97
CA PRO A 5 -6.61 -9.67 -17.54
C PRO A 5 -5.63 -9.47 -16.40
N ALA A 6 -5.77 -10.32 -15.37
CA ALA A 6 -4.85 -10.39 -14.26
C ALA A 6 -3.43 -10.38 -14.80
N MET A 7 -2.61 -9.44 -14.32
CA MET A 7 -1.19 -9.51 -14.60
C MET A 7 -0.72 -10.89 -14.14
N GLU A 8 -0.09 -11.67 -15.04
CA GLU A 8 0.42 -13.00 -14.71
C GLU A 8 1.58 -12.85 -13.70
N HIS A 9 1.23 -12.66 -12.43
CA HIS A 9 2.19 -12.67 -11.34
C HIS A 9 2.52 -14.12 -11.00
N ASN A 10 3.58 -14.65 -11.63
CA ASN A 10 3.96 -16.06 -11.51
C ASN A 10 5.14 -16.28 -10.55
N SER A 11 5.64 -15.22 -9.91
CA SER A 11 6.76 -15.33 -8.96
C SER A 11 6.78 -14.15 -7.98
N LEU A 12 7.48 -14.33 -6.86
CA LEU A 12 7.71 -13.28 -5.87
C LEU A 12 8.55 -12.11 -6.42
N SER A 13 9.35 -12.36 -7.46
CA SER A 13 10.13 -11.31 -8.15
C SER A 13 9.32 -10.56 -9.22
N ALA A 14 8.06 -10.92 -9.43
CA ALA A 14 7.19 -10.20 -10.36
C ALA A 14 6.95 -8.77 -9.87
N CYS A 15 6.93 -7.84 -10.81
CA CYS A 15 6.67 -6.43 -10.57
C CYS A 15 5.48 -5.94 -11.39
N CYS A 16 4.74 -4.99 -10.84
CA CYS A 16 3.82 -4.14 -11.59
C CYS A 16 4.60 -2.96 -12.17
N THR A 17 4.10 -2.38 -13.24
CA THR A 17 4.68 -1.17 -13.84
C THR A 17 3.79 0.03 -13.50
N LEU A 18 4.34 1.06 -12.88
CA LEU A 18 3.67 2.33 -12.62
C LEU A 18 3.57 3.15 -13.92
N SER A 19 2.69 4.16 -13.95
CA SER A 19 2.46 5.00 -15.13
C SER A 19 3.70 5.77 -15.62
N ASN A 20 4.71 5.94 -14.78
CA ASN A 20 6.01 6.52 -15.15
C ASN A 20 7.05 5.48 -15.61
N GLY A 21 6.69 4.20 -15.70
CA GLY A 21 7.58 3.10 -16.07
C GLY A 21 8.38 2.47 -14.92
N ALA A 22 8.29 2.99 -13.70
CA ALA A 22 8.96 2.39 -12.55
C ALA A 22 8.35 1.04 -12.19
N ALA A 23 9.20 0.07 -11.83
CA ALA A 23 8.79 -1.25 -11.39
C ALA A 23 8.56 -1.25 -9.87
N ILE A 24 7.41 -1.78 -9.41
CA ILE A 24 7.06 -2.00 -8.01
C ILE A 24 6.79 -3.49 -7.78
N PRO A 25 7.42 -4.17 -6.79
CA PRO A 25 7.13 -5.57 -6.48
C PRO A 25 5.64 -5.79 -6.20
N CYS A 26 5.06 -6.83 -6.78
CA CYS A 26 3.61 -7.07 -6.74
C CYS A 26 3.04 -7.47 -5.37
N VAL A 27 3.90 -7.69 -4.37
CA VAL A 27 3.52 -7.89 -2.95
C VAL A 27 4.46 -7.09 -2.08
N GLY A 28 3.90 -6.31 -1.14
CA GLY A 28 4.69 -5.58 -0.16
C GLY A 28 4.49 -6.09 1.27
N TYR A 29 5.35 -5.66 2.17
CA TYR A 29 5.27 -5.94 3.60
C TYR A 29 4.88 -4.67 4.34
N GLY A 30 3.69 -4.67 4.97
CA GLY A 30 3.19 -3.55 5.74
C GLY A 30 3.73 -3.53 7.18
N THR A 31 3.93 -2.34 7.74
CA THR A 31 4.44 -2.15 9.10
C THR A 31 3.45 -1.46 10.05
N TRP A 32 2.22 -1.23 9.64
CA TRP A 32 1.21 -0.61 10.49
C TRP A 32 0.96 -1.43 11.77
N GLN A 33 0.76 -0.74 12.91
CA GLN A 33 0.61 -1.32 14.24
C GLN A 33 1.84 -2.11 14.74
N MET A 34 3.02 -1.80 14.23
CA MET A 34 4.27 -2.28 14.79
C MET A 34 4.93 -1.12 15.55
N PRO A 35 5.20 -1.24 16.86
CA PRO A 35 5.82 -0.16 17.64
C PRO A 35 7.28 0.05 17.22
N ASP A 36 7.80 1.27 17.44
CA ASP A 36 9.25 1.49 17.24
C ASP A 36 10.06 0.62 18.19
N GLY A 37 11.22 0.14 17.74
CA GLY A 37 12.13 -0.67 18.52
C GLY A 37 12.66 -1.92 17.80
N SER A 38 13.46 -2.69 18.49
CA SER A 38 14.14 -3.88 17.94
C SER A 38 13.17 -4.91 17.37
N GLY A 39 12.01 -5.14 18.01
CA GLY A 39 11.03 -6.09 17.52
C GLY A 39 10.50 -5.78 16.12
N THR A 40 10.30 -4.50 15.78
CA THR A 40 9.93 -4.09 14.44
C THR A 40 11.09 -4.21 13.47
N ALA A 41 12.30 -3.83 13.88
CA ALA A 41 13.49 -3.99 13.05
C ALA A 41 13.73 -5.47 12.73
N ASP A 42 13.63 -6.36 13.71
CA ASP A 42 13.80 -7.81 13.53
C ASP A 42 12.73 -8.40 12.60
N ALA A 43 11.47 -7.95 12.73
CA ALA A 43 10.38 -8.42 11.89
C ALA A 43 10.54 -7.97 10.42
N VAL A 44 10.91 -6.70 10.19
CA VAL A 44 11.19 -6.20 8.83
C VAL A 44 12.39 -6.92 8.23
N LEU A 45 13.46 -7.15 9.00
CA LEU A 45 14.62 -7.92 8.54
C LEU A 45 14.25 -9.37 8.19
N ALA A 46 13.37 -10.00 9.00
CA ALA A 46 12.86 -11.34 8.70
C ALA A 46 12.02 -11.35 7.41
N ALA A 47 11.19 -10.33 7.17
CA ALA A 47 10.45 -10.20 5.92
C ALA A 47 11.38 -10.06 4.70
N ILE A 48 12.43 -9.24 4.79
CA ILE A 48 13.43 -9.09 3.72
C ILE A 48 14.13 -10.44 3.47
N ARG A 49 14.51 -11.17 4.53
CA ARG A 49 15.13 -12.50 4.42
C ARG A 49 14.17 -13.56 3.85
N ALA A 50 12.88 -13.43 4.09
CA ALA A 50 11.86 -14.28 3.48
C ALA A 50 11.66 -13.99 1.97
N GLY A 51 12.18 -12.88 1.46
CA GLY A 51 12.14 -12.52 0.05
C GLY A 51 11.29 -11.28 -0.29
N TYR A 52 10.66 -10.64 0.68
CA TYR A 52 10.01 -9.34 0.41
C TYR A 52 11.04 -8.31 -0.07
N ARG A 53 10.66 -7.54 -1.09
CA ARG A 53 11.47 -6.45 -1.64
C ARG A 53 10.76 -5.10 -1.61
N HIS A 54 9.48 -5.08 -1.26
CA HIS A 54 8.69 -3.87 -1.04
C HIS A 54 8.32 -3.78 0.45
N ILE A 55 8.73 -2.69 1.12
CA ILE A 55 8.44 -2.39 2.53
C ILE A 55 7.59 -1.12 2.58
N ASP A 56 6.39 -1.23 3.16
CA ASP A 56 5.46 -0.12 3.34
C ASP A 56 5.43 0.33 4.81
N THR A 57 5.77 1.58 5.03
CA THR A 57 5.68 2.26 6.32
C THR A 57 4.97 3.61 6.18
N ALA A 58 4.93 4.43 7.23
CA ALA A 58 4.45 5.80 7.24
C ALA A 58 5.03 6.59 8.42
N ALA A 59 5.23 7.88 8.26
CA ALA A 59 5.65 8.76 9.36
C ALA A 59 4.70 8.65 10.57
N ALA A 60 3.38 8.54 10.31
CA ALA A 60 2.37 8.40 11.36
C ALA A 60 2.45 7.09 12.17
N TYR A 61 3.18 6.07 11.67
CA TYR A 61 3.35 4.82 12.43
C TYR A 61 4.42 4.94 13.52
N GLY A 62 5.28 5.96 13.42
CA GLY A 62 6.34 6.22 14.39
C GLY A 62 7.47 5.19 14.36
N ASN A 63 7.55 4.33 13.35
CA ASN A 63 8.49 3.20 13.28
C ASN A 63 9.48 3.27 12.10
N GLU A 64 9.54 4.38 11.37
CA GLU A 64 10.46 4.54 10.23
C GLU A 64 11.92 4.28 10.60
N ARG A 65 12.35 4.66 11.80
CA ARG A 65 13.72 4.40 12.30
C ARG A 65 14.00 2.91 12.42
N SER A 66 13.06 2.13 12.94
CA SER A 66 13.17 0.67 13.01
C SER A 66 13.22 0.02 11.63
N VAL A 67 12.41 0.52 10.69
CA VAL A 67 12.43 0.08 9.28
C VAL A 67 13.81 0.39 8.65
N GLY A 68 14.33 1.61 8.83
CA GLY A 68 15.66 1.99 8.34
C GLY A 68 16.79 1.14 8.94
N ASN A 69 16.69 0.80 10.23
CA ASN A 69 17.65 -0.12 10.86
C ASN A 69 17.63 -1.51 10.22
N ALA A 70 16.44 -2.05 9.94
CA ALA A 70 16.28 -3.35 9.26
C ALA A 70 16.83 -3.34 7.83
N ILE A 71 16.57 -2.26 7.07
CA ILE A 71 17.10 -2.08 5.71
C ILE A 71 18.62 -2.15 5.74
N ARG A 72 19.27 -1.38 6.61
CA ARG A 72 20.74 -1.40 6.76
C ARG A 72 21.25 -2.78 7.20
N ALA A 73 20.59 -3.41 8.16
CA ALA A 73 20.97 -4.73 8.67
C ALA A 73 20.75 -5.87 7.67
N SER A 74 19.96 -5.65 6.62
CA SER A 74 19.73 -6.65 5.58
C SER A 74 20.98 -6.91 4.73
N GLY A 75 21.86 -5.93 4.62
CA GLY A 75 23.06 -5.97 3.77
C GLY A 75 22.77 -5.92 2.28
N LEU A 76 21.50 -5.78 1.88
CA LEU A 76 21.14 -5.61 0.47
C LEU A 76 21.46 -4.19 -0.02
N PRO A 77 21.88 -4.03 -1.27
CA PRO A 77 21.93 -2.73 -1.93
C PRO A 77 20.56 -2.03 -1.82
N ARG A 78 20.56 -0.70 -1.58
CA ARG A 78 19.32 0.07 -1.38
C ARG A 78 18.37 -0.03 -2.58
N GLU A 79 18.90 -0.12 -3.77
CA GLU A 79 18.18 -0.24 -5.04
C GLU A 79 17.48 -1.59 -5.24
N GLU A 80 17.81 -2.61 -4.46
CA GLU A 80 17.10 -3.88 -4.46
C GLU A 80 15.83 -3.85 -3.62
N LEU A 81 15.61 -2.77 -2.85
CA LEU A 81 14.44 -2.59 -2.01
C LEU A 81 13.58 -1.44 -2.53
N PHE A 82 12.28 -1.67 -2.59
CA PHE A 82 11.27 -0.67 -2.86
C PHE A 82 10.68 -0.19 -1.53
N ILE A 83 10.91 1.06 -1.17
CA ILE A 83 10.51 1.62 0.13
C ILE A 83 9.42 2.66 -0.06
N THR A 84 8.27 2.40 0.55
CA THR A 84 7.14 3.33 0.61
C THR A 84 7.04 3.96 1.99
N SER A 85 6.88 5.27 2.04
CA SER A 85 6.42 5.97 3.24
C SER A 85 5.30 6.97 2.89
N LYS A 86 4.70 7.57 3.91
CA LYS A 86 3.51 8.42 3.77
C LYS A 86 3.64 9.67 4.63
N LEU A 87 3.21 10.80 4.07
CA LEU A 87 3.11 12.07 4.78
C LEU A 87 2.11 11.97 5.93
N ALA A 88 2.50 12.35 7.12
CA ALA A 88 1.59 12.39 8.26
C ALA A 88 0.56 13.52 8.12
N ASN A 89 -0.65 13.30 8.67
CA ASN A 89 -1.76 14.24 8.58
C ASN A 89 -1.46 15.69 9.03
N PRO A 90 -0.66 15.93 10.09
CA PRO A 90 -0.33 17.30 10.51
C PRO A 90 0.62 18.05 9.57
N ASP A 91 1.26 17.35 8.65
CA ASP A 91 2.33 17.90 7.80
C ASP A 91 1.86 18.33 6.40
N HIS A 92 0.54 18.49 6.20
CA HIS A 92 0.00 18.98 4.94
C HIS A 92 0.39 20.43 4.65
N GLY A 93 0.47 20.78 3.37
CA GLY A 93 0.93 22.08 2.88
C GLY A 93 2.39 22.03 2.41
N TYR A 94 2.77 23.01 1.60
CA TYR A 94 4.03 22.98 0.86
C TYR A 94 5.27 22.90 1.77
N GLU A 95 5.45 23.86 2.67
CA GLU A 95 6.66 23.92 3.53
C GLU A 95 6.69 22.78 4.55
N ALA A 96 5.53 22.47 5.14
CA ALA A 96 5.42 21.36 6.11
C ALA A 96 5.77 20.02 5.46
N THR A 97 5.27 19.77 4.25
CA THR A 97 5.57 18.55 3.48
C THR A 97 7.07 18.43 3.17
N ARG A 98 7.72 19.54 2.76
CA ARG A 98 9.18 19.55 2.51
C ARG A 98 9.97 19.16 3.75
N ALA A 99 9.64 19.78 4.88
CA ALA A 99 10.29 19.46 6.15
C ALA A 99 10.01 18.00 6.60
N ALA A 100 8.75 17.53 6.46
CA ALA A 100 8.37 16.17 6.81
C ALA A 100 9.10 15.12 5.96
N PHE A 101 9.20 15.33 4.66
CA PHE A 101 9.91 14.40 3.77
C PHE A 101 11.39 14.26 4.16
N LEU A 102 12.05 15.36 4.50
CA LEU A 102 13.45 15.31 4.96
C LEU A 102 13.60 14.53 6.28
N ARG A 103 12.65 14.69 7.21
CA ARG A 103 12.61 13.91 8.46
C ARG A 103 12.40 12.40 8.18
N THR A 104 11.53 12.07 7.23
CA THR A 104 11.30 10.68 6.79
C THR A 104 12.59 10.05 6.24
N LEU A 105 13.32 10.76 5.38
CA LEU A 105 14.59 10.28 4.84
C LEU A 105 15.64 10.07 5.96
N ASP A 106 15.76 11.02 6.89
CA ASP A 106 16.66 10.88 8.05
C ASP A 106 16.27 9.67 8.91
N SER A 107 14.99 9.51 9.22
CA SER A 107 14.49 8.38 10.02
C SER A 107 14.77 7.03 9.36
N LEU A 108 14.55 6.92 8.07
CA LEU A 108 14.85 5.71 7.29
C LEU A 108 16.34 5.51 7.01
N GLY A 109 17.14 6.58 7.08
CA GLY A 109 18.57 6.56 6.77
C GLY A 109 18.81 6.31 5.28
N THR A 110 18.10 6.99 4.40
CA THR A 110 18.17 6.87 2.94
C THR A 110 18.12 8.24 2.28
N ASP A 111 18.65 8.35 1.07
CA ASP A 111 18.66 9.62 0.32
C ASP A 111 17.42 9.78 -0.58
N TYR A 112 16.66 8.72 -0.80
CA TYR A 112 15.48 8.72 -1.65
C TYR A 112 14.42 7.71 -1.17
N LEU A 113 13.15 7.91 -1.61
CA LEU A 113 12.08 6.94 -1.53
C LEU A 113 11.68 6.42 -2.92
N ASP A 114 11.23 5.17 -2.98
CA ASP A 114 10.69 4.61 -4.21
C ASP A 114 9.24 5.08 -4.42
N LEU A 115 8.46 5.21 -3.33
CA LEU A 115 7.10 5.75 -3.36
C LEU A 115 6.83 6.61 -2.11
N TYR A 116 6.27 7.79 -2.33
CA TYR A 116 5.78 8.65 -1.24
C TYR A 116 4.32 9.00 -1.45
N LEU A 117 3.50 8.81 -0.41
CA LEU A 117 2.05 8.97 -0.49
C LEU A 117 1.56 10.10 0.42
N ILE A 118 0.53 10.85 -0.01
CA ILE A 118 -0.34 11.57 0.93
C ILE A 118 -1.17 10.51 1.67
N HIS A 119 -1.08 10.45 3.00
CA HIS A 119 -1.68 9.37 3.78
C HIS A 119 -3.23 9.44 3.81
N TRP A 120 -3.77 10.64 4.00
CA TRP A 120 -5.21 10.92 4.02
C TRP A 120 -5.50 12.26 3.34
N PRO A 121 -6.59 12.37 2.55
CA PRO A 121 -6.87 13.61 1.80
C PRO A 121 -7.40 14.74 2.67
N ASN A 122 -8.09 14.43 3.78
CA ASN A 122 -8.88 15.42 4.53
C ASN A 122 -8.72 15.27 6.05
N PRO A 123 -7.49 15.46 6.60
CA PRO A 123 -7.27 15.41 8.04
C PRO A 123 -7.97 16.57 8.77
N ILE A 124 -8.35 16.34 10.03
CA ILE A 124 -9.13 17.29 10.85
C ILE A 124 -8.53 18.71 10.85
N ALA A 125 -7.21 18.80 10.99
CA ALA A 125 -6.51 20.09 11.07
C ALA A 125 -6.64 20.95 9.80
N PHE A 126 -6.96 20.34 8.68
CA PHE A 126 -7.05 21.00 7.36
C PHE A 126 -8.43 20.88 6.71
N ARG A 127 -9.45 20.40 7.43
CA ARG A 127 -10.76 20.04 6.86
C ARG A 127 -11.42 21.18 6.08
N ASP A 128 -11.33 22.41 6.57
CA ASP A 128 -11.92 23.57 5.90
C ASP A 128 -11.11 24.06 4.67
N GLN A 129 -9.88 23.58 4.51
CA GLN A 129 -8.96 23.99 3.45
C GLN A 129 -8.20 22.81 2.80
N TRP A 130 -8.77 21.60 2.87
CA TRP A 130 -8.11 20.37 2.45
C TRP A 130 -7.63 20.39 0.99
N LYS A 131 -8.40 21.02 0.09
CA LYS A 131 -8.02 21.15 -1.32
C LYS A 131 -6.72 21.94 -1.47
N GLN A 132 -6.64 23.09 -0.80
CA GLN A 132 -5.48 23.95 -0.84
C GLN A 132 -4.26 23.31 -0.15
N ALA A 133 -4.50 22.63 0.98
CA ALA A 133 -3.46 21.90 1.68
C ALA A 133 -2.88 20.77 0.83
N ASN A 134 -3.74 19.96 0.18
CA ASN A 134 -3.30 18.91 -0.73
C ASN A 134 -2.56 19.46 -1.97
N ALA A 135 -3.04 20.56 -2.57
CA ALA A 135 -2.36 21.19 -3.70
C ALA A 135 -0.93 21.66 -3.32
N GLY A 136 -0.77 22.25 -2.14
CA GLY A 136 0.54 22.63 -1.61
C GLY A 136 1.44 21.43 -1.33
N THR A 137 0.89 20.39 -0.71
CA THR A 137 1.57 19.11 -0.47
C THR A 137 2.03 18.47 -1.77
N TRP A 138 1.14 18.36 -2.74
CA TRP A 138 1.43 17.71 -4.02
C TRP A 138 2.54 18.44 -4.79
N ARG A 139 2.50 19.78 -4.82
CA ARG A 139 3.57 20.58 -5.42
C ARG A 139 4.95 20.28 -4.81
N ALA A 140 5.03 20.16 -3.48
CA ALA A 140 6.29 19.79 -2.83
C ALA A 140 6.75 18.36 -3.21
N MET A 141 5.82 17.40 -3.30
CA MET A 141 6.12 16.03 -3.73
C MET A 141 6.58 15.98 -5.19
N GLU A 142 5.95 16.75 -6.08
CA GLU A 142 6.38 16.87 -7.48
C GLU A 142 7.79 17.45 -7.64
N GLU A 143 8.18 18.40 -6.80
CA GLU A 143 9.54 18.95 -6.81
C GLU A 143 10.54 17.87 -6.42
N PHE A 144 10.33 17.15 -5.32
CA PHE A 144 11.20 16.04 -4.94
C PHE A 144 11.22 14.89 -5.95
N TYR A 145 10.12 14.66 -6.66
CA TYR A 145 10.07 13.71 -7.77
C TYR A 145 10.98 14.17 -8.92
N ARG A 146 10.92 15.46 -9.32
CA ARG A 146 11.80 16.02 -10.37
C ARG A 146 13.27 16.05 -9.96
N GLU A 147 13.54 16.21 -8.66
CA GLU A 147 14.90 16.10 -8.08
C GLU A 147 15.42 14.65 -8.01
N GLY A 148 14.58 13.64 -8.30
CA GLY A 148 14.92 12.22 -8.20
C GLY A 148 15.00 11.69 -6.77
N ARG A 149 14.55 12.46 -5.78
CA ARG A 149 14.49 12.05 -4.37
C ARG A 149 13.24 11.23 -4.03
N ILE A 150 12.22 11.28 -4.87
CA ILE A 150 11.07 10.38 -4.86
C ILE A 150 10.97 9.79 -6.26
N ARG A 151 10.92 8.47 -6.38
CA ARG A 151 10.83 7.77 -7.68
C ARG A 151 9.40 7.64 -8.19
N ALA A 152 8.41 7.62 -7.29
CA ALA A 152 6.99 7.63 -7.62
C ALA A 152 6.21 8.38 -6.55
N ILE A 153 5.18 9.14 -6.97
CA ILE A 153 4.28 9.87 -6.07
C ILE A 153 2.87 9.34 -6.19
N GLY A 154 2.16 9.26 -5.06
CA GLY A 154 0.81 8.75 -5.02
C GLY A 154 0.04 9.22 -3.81
N VAL A 155 -1.12 8.63 -3.63
CA VAL A 155 -2.07 8.98 -2.57
C VAL A 155 -2.56 7.74 -1.85
N SER A 156 -3.15 7.93 -0.68
CA SER A 156 -3.83 6.88 0.07
C SER A 156 -5.16 7.41 0.60
N ASN A 157 -6.19 6.56 0.56
CA ASN A 157 -7.56 6.90 1.01
C ASN A 157 -8.23 8.05 0.24
N PHE A 158 -7.78 8.38 -0.95
CA PHE A 158 -8.43 9.39 -1.78
C PHE A 158 -9.66 8.80 -2.46
N CYS A 159 -10.83 9.42 -2.23
CA CYS A 159 -12.04 9.18 -3.01
C CYS A 159 -12.00 9.99 -4.30
N GLN A 160 -12.91 9.71 -5.25
CA GLN A 160 -12.98 10.37 -6.55
C GLN A 160 -12.91 11.90 -6.43
N ARG A 161 -13.74 12.52 -5.57
CA ARG A 161 -13.74 13.99 -5.39
C ARG A 161 -12.40 14.57 -4.93
N HIS A 162 -11.61 13.78 -4.16
CA HIS A 162 -10.28 14.21 -3.71
C HIS A 162 -9.27 14.15 -4.85
N LEU A 163 -9.36 13.11 -5.67
CA LEU A 163 -8.54 12.96 -6.88
C LEU A 163 -8.83 14.06 -7.88
N GLU A 164 -10.11 14.33 -8.17
CA GLU A 164 -10.54 15.42 -9.06
C GLU A 164 -9.98 16.76 -8.60
N ALA A 165 -10.14 17.10 -7.32
CA ALA A 165 -9.63 18.36 -6.76
C ALA A 165 -8.10 18.45 -6.79
N LEU A 166 -7.39 17.34 -6.59
CA LEU A 166 -5.92 17.31 -6.71
C LEU A 166 -5.47 17.55 -8.14
N LEU A 167 -6.15 16.91 -9.11
CA LEU A 167 -5.84 17.00 -10.54
C LEU A 167 -6.09 18.39 -11.13
N GLU A 168 -6.90 19.24 -10.49
CA GLU A 168 -7.08 20.66 -10.93
C GLU A 168 -5.74 21.42 -10.93
N SER A 169 -4.78 21.05 -10.07
CA SER A 169 -3.50 21.77 -9.92
C SER A 169 -2.26 20.90 -10.16
N ALA A 170 -2.40 19.57 -10.14
CA ALA A 170 -1.29 18.65 -10.31
C ALA A 170 -0.69 18.74 -11.72
N GLN A 171 0.63 18.76 -11.81
CA GLN A 171 1.38 18.67 -13.07
C GLN A 171 1.78 17.21 -13.39
N ILE A 172 1.82 16.38 -12.37
CA ILE A 172 2.09 14.94 -12.45
C ILE A 172 0.93 14.23 -11.75
N ALA A 173 0.24 13.35 -12.46
CA ALA A 173 -0.87 12.59 -11.89
C ALA A 173 -0.36 11.60 -10.83
N PRO A 174 -1.14 11.27 -9.78
CA PRO A 174 -0.81 10.20 -8.85
C PRO A 174 -0.63 8.87 -9.58
N MET A 175 0.40 8.11 -9.22
CA MET A 175 0.74 6.82 -9.83
C MET A 175 0.14 5.65 -9.06
N VAL A 176 -0.21 5.88 -7.79
CA VAL A 176 -0.76 4.89 -6.86
C VAL A 176 -1.90 5.51 -6.07
N ASN A 177 -2.99 4.75 -5.88
CA ASN A 177 -3.96 5.00 -4.81
C ASN A 177 -3.98 3.78 -3.87
N GLN A 178 -3.49 3.95 -2.64
CA GLN A 178 -3.46 2.90 -1.63
C GLN A 178 -4.76 2.93 -0.81
N LEU A 179 -5.53 1.85 -0.87
CA LEU A 179 -6.88 1.77 -0.32
C LEU A 179 -7.06 0.56 0.63
N SER A 180 -8.08 0.61 1.49
CA SER A 180 -8.53 -0.55 2.25
C SER A 180 -9.27 -1.52 1.31
N LEU A 181 -8.60 -2.58 0.88
CA LEU A 181 -9.15 -3.57 -0.05
C LEU A 181 -8.94 -4.98 0.49
N SER A 182 -9.99 -5.75 0.57
CA SER A 182 -9.98 -7.14 1.04
C SER A 182 -11.20 -7.88 0.49
N PRO A 183 -11.26 -9.21 0.55
CA PRO A 183 -12.51 -9.93 0.31
C PRO A 183 -13.69 -9.26 1.02
N GLY A 184 -14.79 -9.04 0.29
CA GLY A 184 -15.98 -8.34 0.77
C GLY A 184 -15.85 -6.82 0.96
N LEU A 185 -14.71 -6.23 0.58
CA LEU A 185 -14.49 -4.77 0.59
C LEU A 185 -13.69 -4.38 -0.67
N THR A 186 -14.36 -4.27 -1.78
CA THR A 186 -13.75 -4.09 -3.12
C THR A 186 -13.69 -2.64 -3.59
N GLN A 187 -14.59 -1.78 -3.10
CA GLN A 187 -14.68 -0.36 -3.50
C GLN A 187 -14.71 -0.16 -5.03
N ASP A 188 -15.52 -0.94 -5.73
CA ASP A 188 -15.47 -1.15 -7.19
C ASP A 188 -15.48 0.15 -8.01
N GLU A 189 -16.35 1.12 -7.67
CA GLU A 189 -16.44 2.40 -8.39
C GLU A 189 -15.15 3.21 -8.25
N LEU A 190 -14.60 3.30 -7.03
CA LEU A 190 -13.36 4.01 -6.77
C LEU A 190 -12.16 3.32 -7.42
N CYS A 191 -12.12 1.98 -7.37
CA CYS A 191 -11.08 1.19 -8.02
C CYS A 191 -11.11 1.36 -9.53
N ARG A 192 -12.30 1.33 -10.15
CA ARG A 192 -12.48 1.58 -11.59
C ARG A 192 -11.99 2.98 -11.96
N TYR A 193 -12.44 4.01 -11.25
CA TYR A 193 -12.02 5.40 -11.50
C TYR A 193 -10.50 5.56 -11.37
N SER A 194 -9.89 5.00 -10.31
CA SER A 194 -8.43 5.07 -10.12
C SER A 194 -7.66 4.42 -11.27
N ARG A 195 -8.13 3.27 -11.78
CA ARG A 195 -7.52 2.57 -12.93
C ARG A 195 -7.67 3.35 -14.23
N GLU A 196 -8.83 3.96 -14.48
CA GLU A 196 -9.07 4.82 -15.65
C GLU A 196 -8.11 6.02 -15.68
N MET A 197 -7.70 6.49 -14.50
CA MET A 197 -6.67 7.54 -14.34
C MET A 197 -5.23 7.02 -14.39
N GLY A 198 -5.01 5.72 -14.66
CA GLY A 198 -3.69 5.11 -14.76
C GLY A 198 -3.00 4.81 -13.44
N MET A 199 -3.72 4.82 -12.33
CA MET A 199 -3.16 4.50 -11.00
C MET A 199 -3.12 3.01 -10.74
N LEU A 200 -2.02 2.53 -10.16
CA LEU A 200 -1.95 1.22 -9.51
C LEU A 200 -2.71 1.27 -8.19
N LEU A 201 -3.42 0.19 -7.87
CA LEU A 201 -4.15 0.04 -6.61
C LEU A 201 -3.34 -0.82 -5.64
N GLU A 202 -2.93 -0.25 -4.52
CA GLU A 202 -2.38 -1.01 -3.39
C GLU A 202 -3.48 -1.31 -2.36
N ALA A 203 -3.48 -2.55 -1.86
CA ALA A 203 -4.43 -3.02 -0.87
C ALA A 203 -3.78 -3.06 0.53
N TYR A 204 -4.04 -2.06 1.36
CA TYR A 204 -3.69 -2.19 2.77
C TYR A 204 -4.76 -3.00 3.52
N SER A 205 -4.35 -3.65 4.60
CA SER A 205 -5.20 -4.60 5.36
C SER A 205 -5.87 -5.67 4.48
N PRO A 206 -5.13 -6.37 3.60
CA PRO A 206 -5.71 -7.31 2.63
C PRO A 206 -6.40 -8.52 3.29
N LEU A 207 -6.15 -8.75 4.58
CA LEU A 207 -6.80 -9.77 5.41
C LEU A 207 -7.95 -9.20 6.27
N GLY A 208 -8.42 -7.97 5.98
CA GLY A 208 -9.46 -7.29 6.75
C GLY A 208 -9.11 -7.14 8.24
N THR A 209 -7.84 -6.95 8.60
CA THR A 209 -7.35 -6.97 9.99
C THR A 209 -7.68 -8.27 10.75
N GLY A 210 -7.77 -9.39 10.04
CA GLY A 210 -8.09 -10.72 10.57
C GLY A 210 -9.57 -11.11 10.48
N ARG A 211 -10.49 -10.18 10.18
CA ARG A 211 -11.93 -10.49 10.08
C ARG A 211 -12.21 -11.53 8.99
N VAL A 212 -11.63 -11.34 7.82
CA VAL A 212 -11.84 -12.23 6.66
C VAL A 212 -11.43 -13.66 6.95
N LEU A 213 -10.41 -13.86 7.80
CA LEU A 213 -9.89 -15.18 8.13
C LEU A 213 -10.87 -16.03 8.97
N ASN A 214 -11.86 -15.38 9.60
CA ASN A 214 -12.86 -16.02 10.45
C ASN A 214 -14.20 -16.23 9.76
N VAL A 215 -14.33 -15.88 8.48
CA VAL A 215 -15.52 -16.10 7.67
C VAL A 215 -15.58 -17.58 7.28
N PRO A 216 -16.69 -18.31 7.57
CA PRO A 216 -16.77 -19.76 7.32
C PRO A 216 -16.49 -20.14 5.86
N GLU A 217 -16.93 -19.33 4.91
CA GLU A 217 -16.73 -19.53 3.48
C GLU A 217 -15.24 -19.51 3.13
N MET A 218 -14.44 -18.71 3.81
CA MET A 218 -12.98 -18.67 3.57
C MET A 218 -12.29 -19.98 3.97
N ALA A 219 -12.82 -20.70 4.97
CA ALA A 219 -12.32 -22.02 5.32
C ALA A 219 -12.58 -23.05 4.20
N ALA A 220 -13.75 -22.97 3.54
CA ALA A 220 -14.07 -23.83 2.40
C ALA A 220 -13.14 -23.58 1.20
N TYR A 221 -12.82 -22.32 0.88
CA TYR A 221 -11.83 -22.01 -0.14
C TYR A 221 -10.42 -22.46 0.24
N ALA A 222 -10.03 -22.31 1.51
CA ALA A 222 -8.75 -22.79 2.01
C ALA A 222 -8.60 -24.32 1.82
N GLU A 223 -9.64 -25.08 2.14
CA GLU A 223 -9.70 -26.53 1.90
C GLU A 223 -9.67 -26.87 0.42
N LYS A 224 -10.51 -26.21 -0.41
CA LYS A 224 -10.62 -26.43 -1.87
C LYS A 224 -9.26 -26.31 -2.56
N TYR A 225 -8.46 -25.31 -2.19
CA TYR A 225 -7.18 -25.02 -2.83
C TYR A 225 -5.96 -25.59 -2.06
N GLY A 226 -6.16 -26.23 -0.91
CA GLY A 226 -5.08 -26.74 -0.07
C GLY A 226 -4.14 -25.62 0.43
N ARG A 227 -4.70 -24.44 0.75
CA ARG A 227 -3.97 -23.24 1.15
C ARG A 227 -4.57 -22.64 2.43
N SER A 228 -3.82 -21.79 3.14
CA SER A 228 -4.39 -21.05 4.25
C SER A 228 -5.37 -19.96 3.77
N ALA A 229 -6.35 -19.59 4.59
CA ALA A 229 -7.27 -18.48 4.28
C ALA A 229 -6.51 -17.17 3.96
N ALA A 230 -5.36 -16.92 4.62
CA ALA A 230 -4.52 -15.77 4.32
C ALA A 230 -3.95 -15.83 2.89
N GLN A 231 -3.47 -16.99 2.45
CA GLN A 231 -2.98 -17.17 1.08
C GLN A 231 -4.10 -17.00 0.05
N ILE A 232 -5.32 -17.49 0.34
CA ILE A 232 -6.49 -17.26 -0.52
C ILE A 232 -6.77 -15.75 -0.67
N CYS A 233 -6.81 -14.99 0.44
CA CYS A 233 -7.03 -13.54 0.40
C CYS A 233 -5.95 -12.81 -0.42
N LEU A 234 -4.68 -13.17 -0.24
CA LEU A 234 -3.57 -12.51 -0.91
C LEU A 234 -3.53 -12.87 -2.41
N ARG A 235 -3.80 -14.12 -2.77
CA ARG A 235 -3.93 -14.53 -4.16
C ARG A 235 -5.13 -13.86 -4.83
N TRP A 236 -6.26 -13.77 -4.15
CA TRP A 236 -7.42 -13.03 -4.58
C TRP A 236 -7.08 -11.56 -4.87
N SER A 237 -6.36 -10.89 -3.97
CA SER A 237 -5.93 -9.49 -4.18
C SER A 237 -5.12 -9.35 -5.48
N LEU A 238 -4.16 -10.24 -5.74
CA LEU A 238 -3.38 -10.23 -6.98
C LEU A 238 -4.27 -10.43 -8.21
N GLN A 239 -5.22 -11.39 -8.17
CA GLN A 239 -6.12 -11.67 -9.29
C GLN A 239 -7.14 -10.54 -9.51
N MET A 240 -7.49 -9.78 -8.48
CA MET A 240 -8.26 -8.54 -8.60
C MET A 240 -7.42 -7.36 -9.14
N GLY A 241 -6.14 -7.55 -9.41
CA GLY A 241 -5.22 -6.50 -9.85
C GLY A 241 -4.88 -5.50 -8.76
N PHE A 242 -4.88 -5.94 -7.50
CA PHE A 242 -4.44 -5.17 -6.34
C PHE A 242 -3.07 -5.66 -5.89
N LEU A 243 -2.21 -4.75 -5.45
CA LEU A 243 -0.93 -5.05 -4.79
C LEU A 243 -1.18 -5.18 -3.28
N PRO A 244 -1.18 -6.39 -2.69
CA PRO A 244 -1.44 -6.56 -1.27
C PRO A 244 -0.24 -6.21 -0.41
N LEU A 245 -0.54 -5.60 0.75
CA LEU A 245 0.42 -5.23 1.80
C LEU A 245 0.11 -5.98 3.10
N PRO A 246 0.32 -7.32 3.15
CA PRO A 246 0.14 -8.07 4.38
C PRO A 246 1.13 -7.64 5.46
N LYS A 247 0.69 -7.71 6.73
CA LYS A 247 1.54 -7.50 7.91
C LYS A 247 1.53 -8.76 8.78
N SER A 248 2.69 -9.17 9.23
CA SER A 248 2.85 -10.19 10.26
C SER A 248 4.11 -9.88 11.08
N ALA A 249 4.09 -10.17 12.38
CA ALA A 249 5.29 -10.19 13.22
C ALA A 249 5.87 -11.62 13.35
N ASP A 250 5.21 -12.63 12.81
CA ASP A 250 5.60 -14.04 12.86
C ASP A 250 6.33 -14.43 11.56
N PRO A 251 7.62 -14.81 11.61
CA PRO A 251 8.39 -15.18 10.44
C PRO A 251 7.80 -16.35 9.63
N THR A 252 7.14 -17.30 10.29
CA THR A 252 6.49 -18.42 9.61
C THR A 252 5.34 -17.94 8.75
N ARG A 253 4.48 -17.07 9.28
CA ARG A 253 3.39 -16.46 8.54
C ARG A 253 3.89 -15.53 7.43
N MET A 254 5.01 -14.81 7.65
CA MET A 254 5.62 -14.00 6.58
C MET A 254 6.01 -14.88 5.38
N ALA A 255 6.71 -15.98 5.63
CA ALA A 255 7.11 -16.93 4.59
C ALA A 255 5.90 -17.57 3.90
N GLN A 256 4.85 -17.92 4.65
CA GLN A 256 3.62 -18.49 4.08
C GLN A 256 2.86 -17.47 3.21
N ASN A 257 2.77 -16.21 3.63
CA ASN A 257 2.04 -15.17 2.92
C ASN A 257 2.57 -14.86 1.51
N ILE A 258 3.83 -15.18 1.22
CA ILE A 258 4.41 -15.03 -0.12
C ILE A 258 4.36 -16.30 -0.98
N GLN A 259 3.88 -17.42 -0.43
CA GLN A 259 3.66 -18.67 -1.17
C GLN A 259 2.28 -18.65 -1.84
N ILE A 260 2.10 -17.72 -2.76
CA ILE A 260 0.82 -17.43 -3.42
C ILE A 260 0.92 -17.39 -4.95
N PHE A 261 2.07 -17.80 -5.49
CA PHE A 261 2.36 -17.72 -6.92
C PHE A 261 2.23 -19.08 -7.64
N ASP A 262 2.12 -20.18 -6.91
CA ASP A 262 2.08 -21.55 -7.39
C ASP A 262 0.66 -22.12 -7.52
N PHE A 263 -0.36 -21.30 -7.37
CA PHE A 263 -1.78 -21.63 -7.58
C PHE A 263 -2.56 -20.42 -8.08
N SER A 264 -3.75 -20.68 -8.62
CA SER A 264 -4.71 -19.64 -9.02
C SER A 264 -6.12 -20.03 -8.57
N LEU A 265 -6.90 -19.02 -8.22
CA LEU A 265 -8.34 -19.17 -7.99
C LEU A 265 -9.07 -19.17 -9.35
N SER A 266 -10.17 -19.89 -9.48
CA SER A 266 -11.03 -19.75 -10.65
C SER A 266 -11.71 -18.38 -10.68
N ASP A 267 -12.09 -17.90 -11.86
CA ASP A 267 -12.78 -16.61 -12.00
C ASP A 267 -14.10 -16.58 -11.22
N GLU A 268 -14.81 -17.72 -11.15
CA GLU A 268 -16.02 -17.88 -10.34
C GLU A 268 -15.73 -17.70 -8.85
N ASP A 269 -14.64 -18.29 -8.35
CA ASP A 269 -14.25 -18.15 -6.95
C ASP A 269 -13.75 -16.72 -6.63
N VAL A 270 -13.02 -16.10 -7.56
CA VAL A 270 -12.62 -14.69 -7.41
C VAL A 270 -13.84 -13.79 -7.25
N ALA A 271 -14.85 -13.97 -8.11
CA ALA A 271 -16.09 -13.20 -8.04
C ALA A 271 -16.90 -13.51 -6.76
N ALA A 272 -16.99 -14.78 -6.37
CA ALA A 272 -17.68 -15.19 -5.16
C ALA A 272 -17.00 -14.66 -3.89
N ILE A 273 -15.67 -14.69 -3.80
CA ILE A 273 -14.89 -14.13 -2.70
C ILE A 273 -15.05 -12.61 -2.62
N ALA A 274 -15.11 -11.92 -3.76
CA ALA A 274 -15.36 -10.47 -3.81
C ALA A 274 -16.72 -10.10 -3.22
N ALA A 275 -17.72 -10.96 -3.39
CA ALA A 275 -19.10 -10.75 -2.94
C ALA A 275 -19.39 -11.19 -1.48
N LEU A 276 -18.39 -11.74 -0.76
CA LEU A 276 -18.59 -12.17 0.63
C LEU A 276 -18.93 -10.98 1.53
N ASP A 277 -19.82 -11.19 2.48
CA ASP A 277 -20.01 -10.25 3.59
C ASP A 277 -18.97 -10.53 4.70
N CYS A 278 -17.89 -9.79 4.68
CA CYS A 278 -16.85 -9.88 5.70
C CYS A 278 -16.95 -8.76 6.74
N GLY A 279 -18.04 -8.00 6.81
CA GLY A 279 -18.26 -6.90 7.76
C GLY A 279 -17.27 -5.73 7.57
N GLY A 280 -16.67 -5.61 6.39
CA GLY A 280 -15.75 -4.52 6.05
C GLY A 280 -16.53 -3.28 5.62
N VAL A 281 -16.19 -2.12 6.20
CA VAL A 281 -16.71 -0.82 5.76
C VAL A 281 -15.54 0.08 5.43
N PRO A 282 -15.52 0.74 4.25
CA PRO A 282 -14.48 1.72 3.94
C PRO A 282 -14.58 2.90 4.91
N ARG A 283 -13.43 3.40 5.34
CA ARG A 283 -13.40 4.63 6.14
C ARG A 283 -13.65 5.82 5.22
N ASP A 284 -14.61 6.64 5.58
CA ASP A 284 -14.83 7.92 4.89
C ASP A 284 -13.76 8.93 5.33
N PRO A 285 -12.89 9.40 4.42
CA PRO A 285 -11.83 10.35 4.75
C PRO A 285 -12.35 11.69 5.31
N ASP A 286 -13.60 12.06 5.01
CA ASP A 286 -14.17 13.33 5.43
C ASP A 286 -14.78 13.29 6.83
N THR A 287 -14.94 12.11 7.38
CA THR A 287 -15.49 11.90 8.72
C THR A 287 -14.50 11.29 9.71
N THR A 288 -13.31 10.89 9.24
CA THR A 288 -12.24 10.38 10.13
C THR A 288 -11.84 11.43 11.16
N THR A 289 -11.49 10.95 12.37
CA THR A 289 -11.21 11.79 13.55
C THR A 289 -9.72 11.93 13.86
N PHE A 290 -8.87 11.80 12.88
CA PHE A 290 -7.40 11.91 13.02
C PHE A 290 -6.77 12.66 11.85
#